data_b4089c7ff598c43a84f78123017e762a
#
_entry.id   b4089c7ff598c43a84f78123017e762a
#
_cell.length_a   1.000
_cell.length_b   1.000
_cell.length_c   1.000
_cell.angle_alpha   90.00
_cell.angle_beta   90.00
_cell.angle_gamma   90.00
#
_symmetry.space_group_name_H-M   'P 1'
#
loop_
_entity.id
_entity.type
_entity.pdbx_description
1 polymer ?
#
loop_
_entity_poly.entity_id
_entity_poly.type
_entity_poly.pdbx_seq_one_letter_code
_entity_poly.pdbx_strand_id
1 'polypeptide(L)'
;KAYYIGEIKLITLMMKLDCDIVVMTMPDLETYHIKRSYVRKDMEYIHVPHSIDSMNMTYRKGSIDHFDTIFCVGPHHKDEVEKMEETYDLPHKVLLNWGYCLLDDMRKDYESKEKVINEQKTILIAPSWQEDNIVDSCLEDILQKLRATGYKVIVRPHPQHVRHMPEKMQLLKDKFAEDKNIEIQTDFSSNDTVFNADLIITDWSGIAYEYAFTTLRPVLYINTPMKIMNPEYEKIGVVPINIFMRDSIGCSLNLDQLDRVADEATRLIEQRDLYHD
;
A
#
# COMPACT_ATOMS: atom_id res chain seq x y z
N LYS A 1 14.00 7.43 22.94
CA LYS A 1 14.13 5.99 23.24
C LYS A 1 12.93 5.25 22.64
N ALA A 2 13.17 4.09 22.02
CA ALA A 2 12.12 3.21 21.53
C ALA A 2 11.85 2.10 22.58
N TYR A 3 10.58 1.75 22.75
CA TYR A 3 10.13 0.70 23.67
C TYR A 3 9.14 -0.21 22.96
N TYR A 4 9.28 -1.53 23.13
CA TYR A 4 8.25 -2.47 22.72
C TYR A 4 7.19 -2.56 23.82
N ILE A 5 5.92 -2.40 23.45
CA ILE A 5 4.79 -2.47 24.37
C ILE A 5 3.79 -3.48 23.81
N GLY A 6 3.51 -4.55 24.58
CA GLY A 6 2.48 -5.52 24.20
C GLY A 6 1.07 -4.91 24.22
N GLU A 7 0.16 -5.44 23.42
CA GLU A 7 -1.18 -4.88 23.14
C GLU A 7 -1.97 -4.51 24.40
N ILE A 8 -2.05 -5.41 25.40
CA ILE A 8 -2.80 -5.15 26.64
C ILE A 8 -2.20 -3.97 27.43
N LYS A 9 -0.87 -3.88 27.45
CA LYS A 9 -0.16 -2.77 28.12
C LYS A 9 -0.34 -1.46 27.35
N LEU A 10 -0.41 -1.52 26.03
CA LEU A 10 -0.64 -0.34 25.17
C LEU A 10 -1.97 0.33 25.52
N ILE A 11 -3.06 -0.43 25.63
CA ILE A 11 -4.37 0.10 25.98
C ILE A 11 -4.30 0.89 27.31
N THR A 12 -3.73 0.26 28.34
CA THR A 12 -3.58 0.89 29.66
C THR A 12 -2.69 2.12 29.63
N LEU A 13 -1.62 2.09 28.84
CA LEU A 13 -0.70 3.22 28.68
C LEU A 13 -1.44 4.38 28.03
N MET A 14 -2.11 4.17 26.90
CA MET A 14 -2.84 5.21 26.17
C MET A 14 -3.86 5.93 27.07
N MET A 15 -4.62 5.17 27.86
CA MET A 15 -5.61 5.73 28.79
C MET A 15 -5.01 6.59 29.90
N LYS A 16 -3.71 6.44 30.21
CA LYS A 16 -3.02 7.10 31.32
C LYS A 16 -1.92 8.06 30.87
N LEU A 17 -1.80 8.31 29.57
CA LEU A 17 -0.79 9.25 29.06
C LEU A 17 -0.99 10.63 29.69
N ASP A 18 0.12 11.26 30.04
CA ASP A 18 0.21 12.63 30.49
C ASP A 18 1.32 13.33 29.70
N CYS A 19 0.97 13.84 28.55
CA CYS A 19 1.85 14.57 27.65
C CYS A 19 1.04 15.60 26.84
N ASP A 20 1.70 16.51 26.16
CA ASP A 20 1.04 17.56 25.39
C ASP A 20 0.49 16.99 24.06
N ILE A 21 1.28 16.15 23.39
CA ILE A 21 1.01 15.66 22.04
C ILE A 21 1.22 14.15 21.97
N VAL A 22 0.32 13.47 21.28
CA VAL A 22 0.45 12.05 20.88
C VAL A 22 0.42 11.96 19.37
N VAL A 23 1.47 11.36 18.79
CA VAL A 23 1.55 11.11 17.34
C VAL A 23 1.33 9.63 17.09
N MET A 24 0.40 9.29 16.21
CA MET A 24 -0.02 7.91 15.94
C MET A 24 -0.11 7.65 14.45
N THR A 25 0.41 6.49 14.02
CA THR A 25 0.17 5.96 12.66
C THR A 25 -1.01 5.00 12.62
N MET A 26 -1.45 4.51 13.77
CA MET A 26 -2.60 3.63 13.91
C MET A 26 -3.88 4.47 13.95
N PRO A 27 -4.86 4.22 13.06
CA PRO A 27 -6.18 4.82 13.14
C PRO A 27 -7.00 4.20 14.29
N ASP A 28 -8.31 4.43 14.31
CA ASP A 28 -9.28 3.84 15.25
C ASP A 28 -9.19 4.39 16.70
N LEU A 29 -8.65 5.61 16.87
CA LEU A 29 -8.71 6.30 18.17
C LEU A 29 -10.19 6.48 18.60
N GLU A 30 -10.51 6.12 19.84
CA GLU A 30 -11.85 6.10 20.44
C GLU A 30 -12.84 5.08 19.81
N THR A 31 -12.56 4.57 18.62
CA THR A 31 -13.46 3.66 17.90
C THR A 31 -13.46 2.26 18.50
N TYR A 32 -12.27 1.78 18.89
CA TYR A 32 -12.11 0.44 19.49
C TYR A 32 -11.42 0.48 20.86
N HIS A 33 -10.30 -0.23 20.98
CA HIS A 33 -9.58 -0.42 22.25
C HIS A 33 -8.73 0.78 22.63
N ILE A 34 -8.23 1.54 21.66
CA ILE A 34 -7.39 2.70 21.91
C ILE A 34 -8.27 3.89 22.24
N LYS A 35 -8.10 4.38 23.46
CA LYS A 35 -8.85 5.52 23.98
C LYS A 35 -7.95 6.69 24.27
N ARG A 36 -8.52 7.91 24.18
CA ARG A 36 -7.85 9.13 24.65
C ARG A 36 -7.59 9.02 26.16
N SER A 37 -6.58 9.71 26.63
CA SER A 37 -6.25 9.73 28.06
C SER A 37 -7.40 10.27 28.90
N TYR A 38 -7.65 9.61 30.02
CA TYR A 38 -8.57 10.13 31.04
C TYR A 38 -7.87 10.99 32.09
N VAL A 39 -6.52 10.95 32.14
CA VAL A 39 -5.72 11.73 33.09
C VAL A 39 -5.61 13.17 32.64
N ARG A 40 -5.34 13.37 31.35
CA ARG A 40 -5.19 14.69 30.74
C ARG A 40 -6.09 14.82 29.51
N LYS A 41 -6.99 15.80 29.51
CA LYS A 41 -8.04 15.96 28.49
C LYS A 41 -7.69 16.93 27.36
N ASP A 42 -6.69 17.79 27.59
CA ASP A 42 -6.22 18.83 26.68
C ASP A 42 -5.06 18.40 25.77
N MET A 43 -4.82 17.07 25.69
CA MET A 43 -3.80 16.49 24.81
C MET A 43 -4.24 16.58 23.36
N GLU A 44 -3.29 16.91 22.49
CA GLU A 44 -3.47 16.86 21.05
C GLU A 44 -3.10 15.50 20.51
N TYR A 45 -3.97 14.92 19.66
CA TYR A 45 -3.78 13.64 19.00
C TYR A 45 -3.61 13.85 17.50
N ILE A 46 -2.42 13.54 17.00
CA ILE A 46 -2.03 13.71 15.61
C ILE A 46 -2.02 12.36 14.90
N HIS A 47 -2.74 12.24 13.80
CA HIS A 47 -2.65 11.08 12.92
C HIS A 47 -1.65 11.33 11.80
N VAL A 48 -0.70 10.38 11.63
CA VAL A 48 0.25 10.34 10.52
C VAL A 48 -0.04 9.09 9.70
N PRO A 49 -0.62 9.21 8.51
CA PRO A 49 -0.88 8.06 7.64
C PRO A 49 0.41 7.31 7.29
N HIS A 50 0.31 5.99 7.16
CA HIS A 50 1.44 5.12 6.82
C HIS A 50 1.40 4.64 5.36
N SER A 51 0.48 5.17 4.55
CA SER A 51 0.39 4.90 3.12
C SER A 51 -0.20 6.11 2.38
N ILE A 52 -0.07 6.11 1.05
CA ILE A 52 -0.67 7.11 0.15
C ILE A 52 -2.14 6.79 -0.12
N ASP A 53 -2.60 5.60 0.24
CA ASP A 53 -3.97 5.14 -0.01
C ASP A 53 -5.03 6.11 0.53
N SER A 54 -6.16 6.14 -0.13
CA SER A 54 -7.34 6.90 0.30
C SER A 54 -7.79 6.50 1.71
N MET A 55 -7.90 7.47 2.60
CA MET A 55 -8.38 7.23 3.98
C MET A 55 -9.87 6.90 4.00
N ASN A 56 -10.67 7.54 3.13
CA ASN A 56 -12.10 7.34 3.10
C ASN A 56 -12.52 5.92 2.66
N MET A 57 -11.68 5.22 1.88
CA MET A 57 -11.95 3.87 1.38
C MET A 57 -11.24 2.79 2.20
N THR A 58 -9.95 3.00 2.53
CA THR A 58 -9.10 1.97 3.14
C THR A 58 -9.06 1.97 4.66
N TYR A 59 -9.62 2.99 5.30
CA TYR A 59 -9.86 3.02 6.74
C TYR A 59 -11.32 2.70 7.04
N ARG A 60 -11.60 2.20 8.24
CA ARG A 60 -12.98 2.01 8.71
C ARG A 60 -13.65 3.36 8.91
N LYS A 61 -14.97 3.40 8.70
CA LYS A 61 -15.76 4.58 9.08
C LYS A 61 -15.50 4.95 10.54
N GLY A 62 -15.25 6.22 10.79
CA GLY A 62 -15.02 6.74 12.14
C GLY A 62 -13.58 6.60 12.66
N SER A 63 -12.69 5.95 11.93
CA SER A 63 -11.35 5.62 12.43
C SER A 63 -10.42 6.82 12.63
N ILE A 64 -10.71 7.97 12.00
CA ILE A 64 -9.96 9.22 12.16
C ILE A 64 -10.79 10.34 12.82
N ASP A 65 -12.03 10.08 13.20
CA ASP A 65 -12.95 11.11 13.68
C ASP A 65 -12.47 11.81 14.95
N HIS A 66 -11.74 11.09 15.79
CA HIS A 66 -11.31 11.56 17.10
C HIS A 66 -9.88 12.09 17.16
N PHE A 67 -9.22 12.27 16.01
CA PHE A 67 -7.95 12.98 15.93
C PHE A 67 -8.18 14.48 15.81
N ASP A 68 -7.28 15.27 16.39
CA ASP A 68 -7.33 16.74 16.38
C ASP A 68 -6.61 17.27 15.13
N THR A 69 -5.50 16.63 14.75
CA THR A 69 -4.65 17.02 13.61
C THR A 69 -4.37 15.81 12.72
N ILE A 70 -4.35 16.01 11.40
CA ILE A 70 -3.97 15.01 10.42
C ILE A 70 -2.85 15.55 9.52
N PHE A 71 -1.78 14.76 9.40
CA PHE A 71 -0.69 15.01 8.46
C PHE A 71 -1.04 14.42 7.11
N CYS A 72 -1.56 15.25 6.20
CA CYS A 72 -1.99 14.80 4.89
C CYS A 72 -0.78 14.47 4.01
N VAL A 73 -0.75 13.27 3.42
CA VAL A 73 0.33 12.83 2.53
C VAL A 73 0.22 13.47 1.14
N GLY A 74 -0.96 13.95 0.78
CA GLY A 74 -1.24 14.63 -0.48
C GLY A 74 -2.58 15.35 -0.44
N PRO A 75 -2.93 16.12 -1.48
CA PRO A 75 -4.16 16.89 -1.54
C PRO A 75 -5.42 16.03 -1.40
N HIS A 76 -5.40 14.81 -1.91
CA HIS A 76 -6.53 13.87 -1.80
C HIS A 76 -6.92 13.59 -0.34
N HIS A 77 -5.95 13.44 0.59
CA HIS A 77 -6.26 13.26 2.00
C HIS A 77 -6.99 14.47 2.60
N LYS A 78 -6.55 15.68 2.20
CA LYS A 78 -7.22 16.90 2.65
C LYS A 78 -8.66 16.95 2.15
N ASP A 79 -8.87 16.74 0.85
CA ASP A 79 -10.19 16.76 0.23
C ASP A 79 -11.11 15.69 0.85
N GLU A 80 -10.60 14.50 1.10
CA GLU A 80 -11.34 13.40 1.74
C GLU A 80 -11.76 13.77 3.17
N VAL A 81 -10.85 14.30 3.99
CA VAL A 81 -11.16 14.63 5.39
C VAL A 81 -12.14 15.78 5.47
N GLU A 82 -11.96 16.86 4.70
CA GLU A 82 -12.90 17.98 4.62
C GLU A 82 -14.30 17.50 4.23
N LYS A 83 -14.39 16.59 3.24
CA LYS A 83 -15.68 16.02 2.84
C LYS A 83 -16.28 15.06 3.87
N MET A 84 -15.46 14.31 4.59
CA MET A 84 -15.94 13.47 5.70
C MET A 84 -16.51 14.33 6.83
N GLU A 85 -15.84 15.44 7.18
CA GLU A 85 -16.33 16.40 8.17
C GLU A 85 -17.69 16.96 7.77
N GLU A 86 -17.84 17.42 6.52
CA GLU A 86 -19.12 17.91 5.99
C GLU A 86 -20.21 16.83 5.98
N THR A 87 -19.87 15.61 5.52
CA THR A 87 -20.85 14.52 5.33
C THR A 87 -21.38 13.98 6.64
N TYR A 88 -20.55 13.93 7.67
CA TYR A 88 -20.87 13.31 8.96
C TYR A 88 -21.01 14.30 10.10
N ASP A 89 -21.02 15.61 9.82
CA ASP A 89 -21.10 16.69 10.82
C ASP A 89 -20.05 16.54 11.95
N LEU A 90 -18.80 16.33 11.54
CA LEU A 90 -17.66 16.12 12.44
C LEU A 90 -16.99 17.45 12.79
N PRO A 91 -16.32 17.54 13.95
CA PRO A 91 -15.48 18.69 14.26
C PRO A 91 -14.35 18.86 13.25
N HIS A 92 -14.06 20.12 12.89
CA HIS A 92 -12.94 20.44 12.02
C HIS A 92 -11.60 20.06 12.65
N LYS A 93 -10.76 19.41 11.86
CA LYS A 93 -9.40 19.02 12.21
C LYS A 93 -8.39 19.99 11.61
N VAL A 94 -7.24 20.08 12.24
CA VAL A 94 -6.09 20.76 11.62
C VAL A 94 -5.48 19.85 10.56
N LEU A 95 -5.54 20.25 9.29
CA LEU A 95 -5.01 19.48 8.17
C LEU A 95 -3.70 20.10 7.69
N LEU A 96 -2.60 19.38 7.87
CA LEU A 96 -1.27 19.84 7.49
C LEU A 96 -0.81 19.13 6.21
N ASN A 97 -0.39 19.89 5.21
CA ASN A 97 0.26 19.34 4.01
C ASN A 97 1.67 18.88 4.39
N TRP A 98 1.81 17.61 4.77
CA TRP A 98 3.05 17.04 5.30
C TRP A 98 3.88 16.33 4.22
N GLY A 99 3.21 15.69 3.26
CA GLY A 99 3.82 14.79 2.30
C GLY A 99 3.97 13.37 2.87
N TYR A 100 4.68 12.53 2.12
CA TYR A 100 4.91 11.13 2.48
C TYR A 100 6.42 10.86 2.62
N CYS A 101 6.94 11.00 3.83
CA CYS A 101 8.38 10.93 4.11
C CYS A 101 9.03 9.61 3.65
N LEU A 102 8.29 8.49 3.69
CA LEU A 102 8.81 7.22 3.18
C LEU A 102 9.13 7.31 1.68
N LEU A 103 8.28 7.97 0.90
CA LEU A 103 8.52 8.17 -0.53
C LEU A 103 9.77 9.04 -0.78
N ASP A 104 9.95 10.09 0.01
CA ASP A 104 11.14 10.94 -0.07
C ASP A 104 12.42 10.15 0.22
N ASP A 105 12.39 9.30 1.24
CA ASP A 105 13.52 8.42 1.60
C ASP A 105 13.77 7.35 0.52
N MET A 106 12.71 6.72 0.01
CA MET A 106 12.82 5.75 -1.08
C MET A 106 13.39 6.38 -2.35
N ARG A 107 12.93 7.57 -2.72
CA ARG A 107 13.43 8.30 -3.90
C ARG A 107 14.90 8.68 -3.73
N LYS A 108 15.28 9.20 -2.58
CA LYS A 108 16.67 9.52 -2.24
C LYS A 108 17.58 8.28 -2.29
N ASP A 109 17.13 7.17 -1.72
CA ASP A 109 17.85 5.89 -1.78
C ASP A 109 17.97 5.40 -3.21
N TYR A 110 16.88 5.42 -3.98
CA TYR A 110 16.88 5.04 -5.40
C TYR A 110 17.81 5.91 -6.24
N GLU A 111 17.83 7.24 -6.04
CA GLU A 111 18.69 8.17 -6.78
C GLU A 111 20.17 8.02 -6.42
N SER A 112 20.48 7.61 -5.19
CA SER A 112 21.84 7.40 -4.70
C SER A 112 22.49 6.11 -5.20
N LYS A 113 21.68 5.12 -5.63
CA LYS A 113 22.17 3.83 -6.10
C LYS A 113 22.52 3.85 -7.59
N GLU A 114 23.50 3.05 -7.94
CA GLU A 114 23.80 2.78 -9.36
C GLU A 114 22.60 2.08 -10.00
N LYS A 115 22.18 2.58 -11.17
CA LYS A 115 21.03 2.02 -11.88
C LYS A 115 21.39 0.68 -12.47
N VAL A 116 20.72 -0.35 -12.03
CA VAL A 116 20.87 -1.69 -12.60
C VAL A 116 20.14 -1.75 -13.93
N ILE A 117 20.87 -2.09 -14.98
CA ILE A 117 20.28 -2.43 -16.28
C ILE A 117 20.16 -3.95 -16.30
N ASN A 118 18.95 -4.45 -16.16
CA ASN A 118 18.70 -5.89 -16.17
C ASN A 118 18.96 -6.44 -17.58
N GLU A 119 19.88 -7.41 -17.71
CA GLU A 119 20.05 -8.17 -18.95
C GLU A 119 18.77 -8.92 -19.32
N GLN A 120 18.11 -9.51 -18.32
CA GLN A 120 16.77 -10.11 -18.41
C GLN A 120 15.76 -9.20 -17.72
N LYS A 121 14.71 -8.78 -18.43
CA LYS A 121 13.65 -7.96 -17.85
C LYS A 121 13.03 -8.64 -16.62
N THR A 122 12.77 -7.83 -15.60
CA THR A 122 12.30 -8.32 -14.29
C THR A 122 10.95 -7.73 -13.95
N ILE A 123 9.99 -8.60 -13.66
CA ILE A 123 8.65 -8.24 -13.17
C ILE A 123 8.58 -8.56 -11.69
N LEU A 124 8.12 -7.61 -10.89
CA LEU A 124 7.79 -7.80 -9.48
C LEU A 124 6.29 -7.98 -9.32
N ILE A 125 5.83 -9.09 -8.75
CA ILE A 125 4.44 -9.27 -8.33
C ILE A 125 4.36 -9.01 -6.83
N ALA A 126 3.66 -7.94 -6.43
CA ALA A 126 3.55 -7.50 -5.05
C ALA A 126 2.08 -7.32 -4.64
N PRO A 127 1.41 -8.38 -4.23
CA PRO A 127 -0.01 -8.39 -3.89
C PRO A 127 -0.31 -7.65 -2.59
N SER A 128 -1.53 -7.13 -2.46
CA SER A 128 -2.04 -6.54 -1.23
C SER A 128 -2.34 -7.59 -0.16
N TRP A 129 -2.48 -7.13 1.09
CA TRP A 129 -3.00 -7.91 2.20
C TRP A 129 -4.50 -7.67 2.35
N GLN A 130 -5.29 -8.60 1.80
CA GLN A 130 -6.75 -8.66 1.90
C GLN A 130 -7.22 -10.08 1.51
N GLU A 131 -8.50 -10.37 1.68
CA GLU A 131 -9.13 -11.57 1.11
C GLU A 131 -9.22 -11.44 -0.42
N ASP A 132 -9.18 -12.56 -1.13
CA ASP A 132 -9.28 -12.64 -2.60
C ASP A 132 -8.24 -11.78 -3.37
N ASN A 133 -7.07 -11.54 -2.75
CA ASN A 133 -5.95 -10.88 -3.43
C ASN A 133 -5.33 -11.75 -4.54
N ILE A 134 -4.31 -11.23 -5.23
CA ILE A 134 -3.63 -11.98 -6.31
C ILE A 134 -3.15 -13.37 -5.85
N VAL A 135 -2.58 -13.51 -4.62
CA VAL A 135 -2.08 -14.81 -4.13
C VAL A 135 -3.19 -15.84 -3.96
N ASP A 136 -4.39 -15.38 -3.63
CA ASP A 136 -5.52 -16.25 -3.35
C ASP A 136 -6.29 -16.63 -4.62
N SER A 137 -6.36 -15.69 -5.59
CA SER A 137 -7.29 -15.77 -6.71
C SER A 137 -6.65 -16.17 -8.05
N CYS A 138 -5.46 -15.62 -8.38
CA CYS A 138 -4.97 -15.70 -9.75
C CYS A 138 -3.45 -15.76 -9.93
N LEU A 139 -2.66 -15.84 -8.86
CA LEU A 139 -1.19 -15.80 -8.95
C LEU A 139 -0.64 -16.87 -9.89
N GLU A 140 -1.11 -18.11 -9.77
CA GLU A 140 -0.59 -19.23 -10.58
C GLU A 140 -0.88 -19.04 -12.06
N ASP A 141 -2.06 -18.55 -12.40
CA ASP A 141 -2.44 -18.26 -13.79
C ASP A 141 -1.56 -17.14 -14.37
N ILE A 142 -1.35 -16.06 -13.62
CA ILE A 142 -0.43 -14.97 -14.01
C ILE A 142 0.99 -15.52 -14.25
N LEU A 143 1.51 -16.32 -13.32
CA LEU A 143 2.85 -16.90 -13.45
C LEU A 143 2.97 -17.81 -14.67
N GLN A 144 1.95 -18.63 -14.95
CA GLN A 144 1.92 -19.48 -16.12
C GLN A 144 1.97 -18.68 -17.43
N LYS A 145 1.21 -17.56 -17.51
CA LYS A 145 1.19 -16.67 -18.69
C LYS A 145 2.54 -15.96 -18.86
N LEU A 146 3.13 -15.45 -17.77
CA LEU A 146 4.39 -14.74 -17.81
C LEU A 146 5.59 -15.61 -18.19
N ARG A 147 5.54 -16.93 -17.99
CA ARG A 147 6.60 -17.84 -18.44
C ARG A 147 6.93 -17.71 -19.93
N ALA A 148 5.92 -17.43 -20.76
CA ALA A 148 6.10 -17.30 -22.21
C ALA A 148 6.94 -16.08 -22.60
N THR A 149 7.06 -15.07 -21.72
CA THR A 149 7.86 -13.85 -22.00
C THR A 149 9.35 -14.07 -21.84
N GLY A 150 9.78 -15.08 -21.10
CA GLY A 150 11.17 -15.27 -20.71
C GLY A 150 11.69 -14.25 -19.69
N TYR A 151 10.83 -13.43 -19.10
CA TYR A 151 11.21 -12.47 -18.08
C TYR A 151 11.47 -13.16 -16.73
N LYS A 152 12.33 -12.55 -15.91
CA LYS A 152 12.41 -12.93 -14.50
C LYS A 152 11.17 -12.40 -13.76
N VAL A 153 10.53 -13.25 -12.99
CA VAL A 153 9.36 -12.88 -12.17
C VAL A 153 9.68 -13.11 -10.70
N ILE A 154 9.61 -12.05 -9.91
CA ILE A 154 9.81 -12.12 -8.47
C ILE A 154 8.45 -11.88 -7.82
N VAL A 155 7.98 -12.86 -7.06
CA VAL A 155 6.77 -12.73 -6.25
C VAL A 155 7.19 -12.33 -4.84
N ARG A 156 6.77 -11.15 -4.42
CA ARG A 156 7.03 -10.60 -3.08
C ARG A 156 5.69 -10.44 -2.34
N PRO A 157 5.19 -11.49 -1.68
CA PRO A 157 3.94 -11.44 -0.93
C PRO A 157 4.00 -10.35 0.14
N HIS A 158 2.86 -9.82 0.53
CA HIS A 158 2.82 -8.86 1.63
C HIS A 158 3.39 -9.48 2.93
N PRO A 159 4.11 -8.75 3.80
CA PRO A 159 4.69 -9.29 5.04
C PRO A 159 3.70 -10.04 5.93
N GLN A 160 2.43 -9.63 5.91
CA GLN A 160 1.38 -10.32 6.67
C GLN A 160 1.07 -11.74 6.13
N HIS A 161 1.24 -12.01 4.83
CA HIS A 161 1.14 -13.38 4.30
C HIS A 161 2.22 -14.28 4.91
N VAL A 162 3.45 -13.78 4.98
CA VAL A 162 4.58 -14.53 5.58
C VAL A 162 4.34 -14.79 7.06
N ARG A 163 3.76 -13.82 7.77
CA ARG A 163 3.48 -13.91 9.20
C ARG A 163 2.31 -14.83 9.53
N HIS A 164 1.21 -14.75 8.79
CA HIS A 164 -0.05 -15.42 9.13
C HIS A 164 -0.32 -16.68 8.31
N MET A 165 0.37 -16.87 7.16
CA MET A 165 0.19 -18.01 6.27
C MET A 165 1.55 -18.64 5.89
N PRO A 166 2.44 -18.96 6.87
CA PRO A 166 3.79 -19.45 6.58
C PRO A 166 3.79 -20.76 5.78
N GLU A 167 2.86 -21.67 6.05
CA GLU A 167 2.74 -22.92 5.33
C GLU A 167 2.39 -22.69 3.84
N LYS A 168 1.45 -21.79 3.56
CA LYS A 168 1.09 -21.43 2.18
C LYS A 168 2.28 -20.82 1.45
N MET A 169 3.05 -19.95 2.12
CA MET A 169 4.25 -19.37 1.54
C MET A 169 5.34 -20.41 1.27
N GLN A 170 5.48 -21.42 2.12
CA GLN A 170 6.43 -22.50 1.91
C GLN A 170 5.99 -23.39 0.73
N LEU A 171 4.72 -23.78 0.64
CA LEU A 171 4.19 -24.53 -0.50
C LEU A 171 4.40 -23.79 -1.83
N LEU A 172 4.22 -22.47 -1.82
CA LEU A 172 4.46 -21.64 -3.02
C LEU A 172 5.94 -21.67 -3.42
N LYS A 173 6.86 -21.54 -2.45
CA LYS A 173 8.31 -21.65 -2.70
C LYS A 173 8.67 -23.02 -3.26
N ASP A 174 8.20 -24.09 -2.66
CA ASP A 174 8.50 -25.46 -3.07
C ASP A 174 7.98 -25.73 -4.49
N LYS A 175 6.80 -25.22 -4.81
CA LYS A 175 6.17 -25.35 -6.13
C LYS A 175 7.00 -24.73 -7.26
N PHE A 176 7.68 -23.61 -6.99
CA PHE A 176 8.47 -22.90 -7.99
C PHE A 176 9.99 -23.03 -7.79
N ALA A 177 10.45 -23.90 -6.89
CA ALA A 177 11.86 -24.06 -6.55
C ALA A 177 12.75 -24.39 -7.75
N GLU A 178 12.25 -25.17 -8.72
CA GLU A 178 12.98 -25.59 -9.91
C GLU A 178 12.83 -24.60 -11.10
N ASP A 179 12.00 -23.56 -10.95
CA ASP A 179 11.80 -22.59 -12.02
C ASP A 179 12.86 -21.48 -11.96
N LYS A 180 13.75 -21.46 -12.94
CA LYS A 180 14.86 -20.50 -12.98
C LYS A 180 14.42 -19.04 -13.13
N ASN A 181 13.23 -18.82 -13.65
CA ASN A 181 12.70 -17.49 -13.92
C ASN A 181 11.71 -17.00 -12.86
N ILE A 182 11.29 -17.86 -11.92
CA ILE A 182 10.33 -17.49 -10.86
C ILE A 182 11.01 -17.59 -9.51
N GLU A 183 10.95 -16.51 -8.74
CA GLU A 183 11.48 -16.42 -7.38
C GLU A 183 10.39 -15.99 -6.40
N ILE A 184 10.24 -16.68 -5.29
CA ILE A 184 9.34 -16.29 -4.20
C ILE A 184 10.17 -15.65 -3.09
N GLN A 185 10.14 -14.33 -3.01
CA GLN A 185 10.90 -13.52 -2.05
C GLN A 185 10.08 -13.29 -0.78
N THR A 186 10.58 -13.73 0.35
CA THR A 186 9.97 -13.50 1.68
C THR A 186 10.87 -12.70 2.61
N ASP A 187 11.99 -12.20 2.11
CA ASP A 187 12.86 -11.25 2.80
C ASP A 187 12.52 -9.82 2.35
N PHE A 188 12.24 -8.97 3.31
CA PHE A 188 11.85 -7.57 3.10
C PHE A 188 12.89 -6.58 3.63
N SER A 189 14.11 -7.05 3.91
CA SER A 189 15.19 -6.24 4.49
C SER A 189 15.71 -5.15 3.55
N SER A 190 15.46 -5.28 2.23
CA SER A 190 15.89 -4.32 1.21
C SER A 190 14.74 -3.98 0.25
N ASN A 191 14.79 -2.76 -0.30
CA ASN A 191 13.93 -2.32 -1.39
C ASN A 191 14.55 -2.56 -2.77
N ASP A 192 15.72 -3.22 -2.87
CA ASP A 192 16.43 -3.39 -4.14
C ASP A 192 15.58 -4.10 -5.20
N THR A 193 14.77 -5.08 -4.81
CA THR A 193 13.86 -5.77 -5.72
C THR A 193 12.81 -4.81 -6.29
N VAL A 194 12.30 -3.88 -5.46
CA VAL A 194 11.34 -2.85 -5.89
C VAL A 194 12.02 -1.88 -6.85
N PHE A 195 13.23 -1.42 -6.52
CA PHE A 195 13.95 -0.45 -7.33
C PHE A 195 14.42 -1.00 -8.69
N ASN A 196 14.74 -2.29 -8.73
CA ASN A 196 15.33 -2.92 -9.91
C ASN A 196 14.29 -3.59 -10.83
N ALA A 197 13.04 -3.74 -10.41
CA ALA A 197 12.01 -4.28 -11.29
C ALA A 197 11.72 -3.33 -12.46
N ASP A 198 11.57 -3.88 -13.67
CA ASP A 198 11.18 -3.11 -14.86
C ASP A 198 9.67 -2.82 -14.89
N LEU A 199 8.88 -3.64 -14.19
CA LEU A 199 7.43 -3.50 -14.04
C LEU A 199 7.02 -4.08 -12.68
N ILE A 200 6.02 -3.47 -12.05
CA ILE A 200 5.29 -4.09 -10.93
C ILE A 200 3.90 -4.53 -11.37
N ILE A 201 3.51 -5.73 -10.94
CA ILE A 201 2.12 -6.23 -11.03
C ILE A 201 1.57 -6.27 -9.61
N THR A 202 0.44 -5.63 -9.38
CA THR A 202 -0.20 -5.57 -8.07
C THR A 202 -1.72 -5.48 -8.20
N ASP A 203 -2.43 -5.47 -7.08
CA ASP A 203 -3.88 -5.27 -7.03
C ASP A 203 -4.24 -3.95 -6.33
N TRP A 204 -4.51 -3.96 -5.03
CA TRP A 204 -4.93 -2.81 -4.21
C TRP A 204 -3.88 -2.43 -3.15
N SER A 205 -2.60 -2.57 -3.46
CA SER A 205 -1.50 -2.29 -2.54
C SER A 205 -0.90 -0.90 -2.78
N GLY A 206 -0.62 -0.19 -1.70
CA GLY A 206 0.07 1.12 -1.73
C GLY A 206 1.46 1.09 -2.35
N ILE A 207 2.09 -0.10 -2.47
CA ILE A 207 3.39 -0.25 -3.14
C ILE A 207 3.36 0.20 -4.61
N ALA A 208 2.18 0.22 -5.23
CA ALA A 208 2.00 0.75 -6.59
C ALA A 208 2.51 2.21 -6.69
N TYR A 209 2.10 3.05 -5.75
CA TYR A 209 2.49 4.46 -5.69
C TYR A 209 3.96 4.61 -5.31
N GLU A 210 4.40 3.86 -4.30
CA GLU A 210 5.79 3.85 -3.85
C GLU A 210 6.73 3.49 -5.01
N TYR A 211 6.38 2.45 -5.79
CA TYR A 211 7.13 2.04 -6.96
C TYR A 211 7.09 3.08 -8.08
N ALA A 212 5.89 3.49 -8.49
CA ALA A 212 5.72 4.38 -9.64
C ALA A 212 6.36 5.76 -9.39
N PHE A 213 6.12 6.36 -8.23
CA PHE A 213 6.66 7.68 -7.91
C PHE A 213 8.15 7.68 -7.59
N THR A 214 8.70 6.54 -7.12
CA THR A 214 10.14 6.40 -6.90
C THR A 214 10.89 6.16 -8.20
N THR A 215 10.41 5.23 -9.04
CA THR A 215 11.16 4.72 -10.19
C THR A 215 10.75 5.35 -11.51
N LEU A 216 9.61 6.04 -11.56
CA LEU A 216 8.97 6.56 -12.78
C LEU A 216 8.72 5.43 -13.80
N ARG A 217 8.29 4.26 -13.32
CA ARG A 217 7.96 3.09 -14.13
C ARG A 217 6.50 2.71 -13.95
N PRO A 218 5.88 2.14 -15.00
CA PRO A 218 4.46 1.82 -14.96
C PRO A 218 4.09 0.67 -14.05
N VAL A 219 2.81 0.61 -13.71
CA VAL A 219 2.18 -0.43 -12.90
C VAL A 219 1.16 -1.21 -13.74
N LEU A 220 1.17 -2.54 -13.66
CA LEU A 220 0.08 -3.36 -14.16
C LEU A 220 -0.81 -3.78 -12.98
N TYR A 221 -2.05 -3.34 -13.00
CA TYR A 221 -3.01 -3.66 -11.97
C TYR A 221 -3.87 -4.87 -12.35
N ILE A 222 -4.09 -5.76 -11.41
CA ILE A 222 -5.09 -6.83 -11.53
C ILE A 222 -6.29 -6.45 -10.67
N ASN A 223 -7.46 -6.37 -11.30
CA ASN A 223 -8.71 -6.01 -10.66
C ASN A 223 -9.28 -7.20 -9.88
N THR A 224 -8.62 -7.55 -8.77
CA THR A 224 -9.22 -8.38 -7.73
C THR A 224 -10.33 -7.58 -7.02
N PRO A 225 -11.17 -8.18 -6.15
CA PRO A 225 -12.12 -7.43 -5.36
C PRO A 225 -11.46 -6.23 -4.65
N MET A 226 -12.10 -5.06 -4.71
CA MET A 226 -11.55 -3.82 -4.15
C MET A 226 -11.36 -3.93 -2.63
N LYS A 227 -10.25 -3.40 -2.14
CA LYS A 227 -9.97 -3.29 -0.70
C LYS A 227 -10.79 -2.17 -0.08
N ILE A 228 -12.02 -2.46 0.29
CA ILE A 228 -12.94 -1.51 0.89
C ILE A 228 -13.11 -1.83 2.38
N MET A 229 -12.61 -0.95 3.25
CA MET A 229 -12.81 -1.04 4.70
C MET A 229 -14.00 -0.19 5.18
N ASN A 230 -14.32 0.87 4.42
CA ASN A 230 -15.51 1.70 4.65
C ASN A 230 -16.54 1.48 3.55
N PRO A 231 -17.61 0.72 3.78
CA PRO A 231 -18.63 0.47 2.76
C PRO A 231 -19.42 1.73 2.35
N GLU A 232 -19.29 2.81 3.10
CA GLU A 232 -19.94 4.09 2.82
C GLU A 232 -19.02 5.10 2.10
N TYR A 233 -17.84 4.68 1.61
CA TYR A 233 -16.85 5.59 1.03
C TYR A 233 -17.41 6.46 -0.11
N GLU A 234 -18.33 5.93 -0.90
CA GLU A 234 -18.96 6.66 -2.01
C GLU A 234 -19.80 7.86 -1.56
N LYS A 235 -20.34 7.82 -0.31
CA LYS A 235 -21.12 8.93 0.27
C LYS A 235 -20.27 10.20 0.47
N ILE A 236 -18.96 10.05 0.59
CA ILE A 236 -18.03 11.16 0.76
C ILE A 236 -17.95 12.01 -0.53
N GLY A 237 -18.22 11.42 -1.70
CA GLY A 237 -18.23 12.13 -2.98
C GLY A 237 -16.85 12.51 -3.51
N VAL A 238 -15.77 11.99 -2.91
CA VAL A 238 -14.40 12.11 -3.40
C VAL A 238 -13.98 10.76 -3.98
N VAL A 239 -13.52 10.75 -5.23
CA VAL A 239 -13.03 9.52 -5.86
C VAL A 239 -11.69 9.13 -5.21
N PRO A 240 -11.56 7.92 -4.63
CA PRO A 240 -10.33 7.47 -4.01
C PRO A 240 -9.13 7.46 -4.96
N ILE A 241 -7.94 7.85 -4.46
CA ILE A 241 -6.70 7.78 -5.24
C ILE A 241 -6.45 6.36 -5.76
N ASN A 242 -6.83 5.35 -5.01
CA ASN A 242 -6.77 3.94 -5.36
C ASN A 242 -7.56 3.60 -6.64
N ILE A 243 -8.45 4.45 -7.09
CA ILE A 243 -9.25 4.29 -8.29
C ILE A 243 -8.72 5.19 -9.40
N PHE A 244 -8.70 6.52 -9.21
CA PHE A 244 -8.43 7.45 -10.29
C PHE A 244 -6.97 7.45 -10.78
N MET A 245 -6.01 7.12 -9.91
CA MET A 245 -4.59 7.19 -10.26
C MET A 245 -4.13 6.00 -11.12
N ARG A 246 -4.87 4.88 -11.13
CA ARG A 246 -4.42 3.65 -11.80
C ARG A 246 -4.14 3.83 -13.29
N ASP A 247 -4.99 4.58 -13.97
CA ASP A 247 -4.83 4.84 -15.42
C ASP A 247 -3.73 5.87 -15.72
N SER A 248 -3.35 6.68 -14.72
CA SER A 248 -2.27 7.67 -14.87
C SER A 248 -0.88 7.05 -14.73
N ILE A 249 -0.73 6.04 -13.87
CA ILE A 249 0.56 5.40 -13.59
C ILE A 249 0.68 3.98 -14.17
N GLY A 250 -0.30 3.53 -14.93
CA GLY A 250 -0.26 2.18 -15.50
C GLY A 250 -1.52 1.80 -16.25
N CYS A 251 -1.87 0.54 -16.21
CA CYS A 251 -3.13 0.03 -16.72
C CYS A 251 -3.69 -1.11 -15.85
N SER A 252 -4.97 -1.45 -16.06
CA SER A 252 -5.66 -2.46 -15.28
C SER A 252 -6.15 -3.60 -16.17
N LEU A 253 -6.10 -4.83 -15.65
CA LEU A 253 -6.74 -6.01 -16.23
C LEU A 253 -7.75 -6.60 -15.26
N ASN A 254 -8.91 -6.98 -15.75
CA ASN A 254 -9.89 -7.75 -14.99
C ASN A 254 -9.49 -9.22 -14.94
N LEU A 255 -10.06 -9.98 -14.00
CA LEU A 255 -9.75 -11.41 -13.84
C LEU A 255 -10.11 -12.26 -15.08
N ASP A 256 -11.08 -11.83 -15.88
CA ASP A 256 -11.44 -12.46 -17.16
C ASP A 256 -10.51 -12.08 -18.32
N GLN A 257 -9.54 -11.18 -18.09
CA GLN A 257 -8.58 -10.67 -19.09
C GLN A 257 -7.14 -11.14 -18.82
N LEU A 258 -6.94 -12.10 -17.94
CA LEU A 258 -5.59 -12.55 -17.56
C LEU A 258 -4.80 -13.15 -18.74
N ASP A 259 -5.46 -13.59 -19.79
CA ASP A 259 -4.80 -14.01 -21.04
C ASP A 259 -3.95 -12.91 -21.68
N ARG A 260 -4.22 -11.64 -21.36
CA ARG A 260 -3.51 -10.48 -21.87
C ARG A 260 -2.35 -10.04 -20.99
N VAL A 261 -2.12 -10.69 -19.84
CA VAL A 261 -1.14 -10.22 -18.85
C VAL A 261 0.29 -10.18 -19.42
N ALA A 262 0.68 -11.15 -20.24
CA ALA A 262 2.01 -11.18 -20.85
C ALA A 262 2.20 -10.06 -21.89
N ASP A 263 1.19 -9.83 -22.72
CA ASP A 263 1.22 -8.80 -23.76
C ASP A 263 1.21 -7.38 -23.12
N GLU A 264 0.36 -7.15 -22.12
CA GLU A 264 0.30 -5.87 -21.42
C GLU A 264 1.57 -5.60 -20.60
N ALA A 265 2.14 -6.62 -19.96
CA ALA A 265 3.41 -6.48 -19.26
C ALA A 265 4.54 -6.10 -20.23
N THR A 266 4.61 -6.72 -21.40
CA THR A 266 5.59 -6.41 -22.43
C THR A 266 5.38 -4.98 -22.94
N ARG A 267 4.15 -4.61 -23.27
CA ARG A 267 3.80 -3.26 -23.74
C ARG A 267 4.22 -2.18 -22.73
N LEU A 268 3.91 -2.37 -21.46
CA LEU A 268 4.25 -1.41 -20.40
C LEU A 268 5.77 -1.27 -20.21
N ILE A 269 6.52 -2.37 -20.27
CA ILE A 269 7.99 -2.34 -20.17
C ILE A 269 8.59 -1.59 -21.36
N GLU A 270 8.10 -1.82 -22.57
CA GLU A 270 8.59 -1.18 -23.81
C GLU A 270 8.21 0.29 -23.90
N GLN A 271 7.02 0.66 -23.39
CA GLN A 271 6.48 2.02 -23.42
C GLN A 271 6.64 2.80 -22.11
N ARG A 272 7.55 2.36 -21.24
CA ARG A 272 7.72 2.94 -19.90
C ARG A 272 7.92 4.46 -19.89
N ASP A 273 8.54 5.02 -20.94
CA ASP A 273 8.85 6.45 -21.03
C ASP A 273 7.57 7.32 -21.16
N LEU A 274 6.41 6.72 -21.45
CA LEU A 274 5.11 7.41 -21.46
C LEU A 274 4.59 7.70 -20.03
N TYR A 275 5.21 7.15 -19.00
CA TYR A 275 4.79 7.25 -17.60
C TYR A 275 5.77 8.09 -16.75
N HIS A 276 6.63 8.88 -17.39
CA HIS A 276 7.65 9.70 -16.72
C HIS A 276 7.14 11.08 -16.28
N ASP A 277 6.00 11.53 -16.81
CA ASP A 277 5.44 12.88 -16.55
C ASP A 277 4.42 12.84 -15.39
#